data_de6919ee8a6287153eb0e8ca21eb3805
#
_entry.id   de6919ee8a6287153eb0e8ca21eb3805
#
_cell.length_a   1.000
_cell.length_b   1.000
_cell.length_c   1.000
_cell.angle_alpha   90.00
_cell.angle_beta   90.00
_cell.angle_gamma   90.00
#
_symmetry.space_group_name_H-M   'P 1'
#
loop_
_entity.id
_entity.type
_entity.pdbx_description
1 polymer ?
#
loop_
_entity_poly.entity_id
_entity_poly.type
_entity_poly.pdbx_seq_one_letter_code
_entity_poly.pdbx_strand_id
1 'polypeptide(L)'
;HGLFDFTPRLFKLNYLDRLRNRGFVLITGTSQTSRIAELLKELPADETLLVYSTWDGYYKIPEQVLASPKHKLFRELFSNVVDIHTSGHADIATIKKVIEIVKPKEIICIHKEANAELRL
;
A
#
# COMPACT_ATOMS: atom_id res chain seq x y z
N HIS A 1 4.78 19.70 -23.04
CA HIS A 1 4.73 18.78 -21.90
C HIS A 1 4.69 19.64 -20.63
N GLY A 2 3.48 20.02 -20.19
CA GLY A 2 3.30 20.70 -18.91
C GLY A 2 3.48 19.72 -17.77
N LEU A 3 4.71 19.47 -17.36
CA LEU A 3 4.98 18.91 -16.05
C LEU A 3 4.50 19.96 -15.04
N PHE A 4 3.49 19.61 -14.26
CA PHE A 4 3.06 20.44 -13.15
C PHE A 4 4.26 20.73 -12.27
N ASP A 5 4.60 22.00 -12.07
CA ASP A 5 5.68 22.36 -11.16
C ASP A 5 5.21 22.20 -9.71
N PHE A 6 5.48 21.03 -9.13
CA PHE A 6 5.24 20.72 -7.72
C PHE A 6 6.42 21.10 -6.83
N THR A 7 7.48 21.68 -7.38
CA THR A 7 8.72 22.02 -6.65
C THR A 7 8.48 22.79 -5.35
N PRO A 8 7.56 23.78 -5.28
CA PRO A 8 7.26 24.48 -4.02
C PRO A 8 6.58 23.59 -2.96
N ARG A 9 6.00 22.45 -3.35
CA ARG A 9 5.29 21.51 -2.46
C ARG A 9 6.11 20.26 -2.14
N LEU A 10 7.29 20.10 -2.76
CA LEU A 10 8.16 18.99 -2.48
C LEU A 10 8.73 19.11 -1.07
N PHE A 11 8.64 18.01 -0.32
CA PHE A 11 9.25 17.90 0.99
C PHE A 11 10.78 18.02 0.89
N LYS A 12 11.37 18.86 1.70
CA LYS A 12 12.82 19.02 1.85
C LYS A 12 13.19 18.67 3.30
N LEU A 13 14.27 17.92 3.48
CA LEU A 13 14.75 17.50 4.82
C LEU A 13 14.96 18.65 5.79
N ASN A 14 15.29 19.85 5.30
CA ASN A 14 15.44 21.03 6.14
C ASN A 14 14.12 21.56 6.77
N TYR A 15 12.98 20.94 6.44
CA TYR A 15 11.69 21.23 7.08
C TYR A 15 11.35 20.28 8.23
N LEU A 16 12.22 19.33 8.59
CA LEU A 16 11.95 18.33 9.63
C LEU A 16 11.50 18.95 10.96
N ASP A 17 12.20 19.99 11.46
CA ASP A 17 11.82 20.65 12.71
C ASP A 17 10.42 21.26 12.65
N ARG A 18 10.06 21.83 11.51
CA ARG A 18 8.73 22.38 11.29
C ARG A 18 7.66 21.30 11.25
N LEU A 19 7.98 20.13 10.68
CA LEU A 19 7.07 18.99 10.59
C LEU A 19 6.87 18.34 11.96
N ARG A 20 7.94 18.14 12.75
CA ARG A 20 7.86 17.62 14.12
C ARG A 20 6.88 18.42 14.97
N ASN A 21 6.93 19.75 14.89
CA ASN A 21 6.10 20.63 15.71
C ASN A 21 4.63 20.68 15.28
N ARG A 22 4.29 20.26 14.08
CA ARG A 22 2.94 20.37 13.51
C ARG A 22 2.24 19.03 13.25
N GLY A 23 3.01 17.95 13.27
CA GLY A 23 2.59 16.67 12.71
C GLY A 23 2.43 16.72 11.19
N PHE A 24 2.48 15.56 10.55
CA PHE A 24 2.31 15.46 9.10
C PHE A 24 1.85 14.07 8.70
N VAL A 25 1.31 13.95 7.50
CA VAL A 25 1.02 12.69 6.82
C VAL A 25 1.94 12.59 5.61
N LEU A 26 2.66 11.46 5.52
CA LEU A 26 3.53 11.14 4.38
C LEU A 26 2.94 9.97 3.61
N ILE A 27 2.65 10.17 2.32
CA ILE A 27 2.28 9.10 1.40
C ILE A 27 3.56 8.60 0.74
N THR A 28 3.86 7.31 0.92
CA THR A 28 5.09 6.69 0.45
C THR A 28 4.87 5.23 0.07
N GLY A 29 5.87 4.59 -0.50
CA GLY A 29 5.84 3.19 -0.87
C GLY A 29 7.14 2.47 -0.53
N THR A 30 7.14 1.15 -0.66
CA THR A 30 8.27 0.27 -0.30
C THR A 30 9.57 0.54 -1.09
N SER A 31 9.48 1.25 -2.23
CA SER A 31 10.66 1.70 -2.97
C SER A 31 11.47 2.77 -2.24
N GLN A 32 10.89 3.40 -1.22
CA GLN A 32 11.53 4.46 -0.43
C GLN A 32 12.04 3.96 0.94
N THR A 33 12.14 2.64 1.15
CA THR A 33 12.49 2.02 2.45
C THR A 33 13.71 2.67 3.11
N SER A 34 14.80 2.85 2.38
CA SER A 34 16.04 3.47 2.93
C SER A 34 15.83 4.90 3.37
N ARG A 35 15.08 5.71 2.61
CA ARG A 35 14.79 7.10 2.96
C ARG A 35 13.86 7.20 4.17
N ILE A 36 12.91 6.29 4.26
CA ILE A 36 12.01 6.21 5.42
C ILE A 36 12.78 5.78 6.66
N ALA A 37 13.68 4.80 6.55
CA ALA A 37 14.54 4.38 7.66
C ALA A 37 15.38 5.54 8.21
N GLU A 38 15.96 6.38 7.34
CA GLU A 38 16.69 7.59 7.76
C GLU A 38 15.75 8.62 8.43
N LEU A 39 14.57 8.85 7.88
CA LEU A 39 13.59 9.75 8.45
C LEU A 39 13.14 9.30 9.85
N LEU A 40 12.93 8.01 10.05
CA LEU A 40 12.49 7.45 11.33
C LEU A 40 13.54 7.57 12.45
N LYS A 41 14.82 7.71 12.14
CA LYS A 41 15.85 8.02 13.14
C LYS A 41 15.65 9.37 13.81
N GLU A 42 14.93 10.26 13.12
CA GLU A 42 14.71 11.64 13.51
C GLU A 42 13.30 11.87 14.11
N LEU A 43 12.45 10.85 14.13
CA LEU A 43 11.07 10.93 14.60
C LEU A 43 10.85 10.05 15.85
N PRO A 44 10.02 10.48 16.82
CA PRO A 44 9.65 9.65 17.96
C PRO A 44 8.88 8.40 17.47
N ALA A 45 9.32 7.22 17.90
CA ALA A 45 8.73 5.94 17.47
C ALA A 45 7.29 5.77 17.98
N ASP A 46 6.98 6.28 19.15
CA ASP A 46 5.67 6.26 19.80
C ASP A 46 4.66 7.22 19.17
N GLU A 47 5.14 8.30 18.54
CA GLU A 47 4.32 9.27 17.83
C GLU A 47 4.21 8.97 16.31
N THR A 48 4.88 7.91 15.85
CA THR A 48 4.91 7.54 14.43
C THR A 48 4.02 6.33 14.16
N LEU A 49 3.07 6.48 13.25
CA LEU A 49 2.13 5.44 12.84
C LEU A 49 2.28 5.13 11.35
N LEU A 50 2.43 3.85 11.03
CA LEU A 50 2.25 3.36 9.66
C LEU A 50 0.81 2.93 9.43
N VAL A 51 0.11 3.56 8.51
CA VAL A 51 -1.11 3.03 7.92
C VAL A 51 -0.71 2.21 6.68
N TYR A 52 -0.67 0.88 6.85
CA TYR A 52 -0.30 -0.02 5.77
C TYR A 52 -1.54 -0.37 4.95
N SER A 53 -1.62 0.18 3.74
CA SER A 53 -2.79 0.07 2.86
C SER A 53 -2.61 -0.94 1.71
N THR A 54 -1.49 -1.66 1.68
CA THR A 54 -1.23 -2.70 0.69
C THR A 54 -1.75 -4.06 1.19
N TRP A 55 -2.05 -4.96 0.26
CA TRP A 55 -2.49 -6.31 0.59
C TRP A 55 -1.53 -7.01 1.57
N ASP A 56 -2.08 -7.55 2.63
CA ASP A 56 -1.33 -8.13 3.74
C ASP A 56 -0.62 -9.46 3.39
N GLY A 57 -1.05 -10.14 2.34
CA GLY A 57 -0.38 -11.32 1.82
C GLY A 57 1.09 -11.10 1.47
N TYR A 58 1.49 -9.88 1.09
CA TYR A 58 2.89 -9.55 0.79
C TYR A 58 3.85 -9.70 1.99
N TYR A 59 3.36 -9.72 3.20
CA TYR A 59 4.19 -9.95 4.40
C TYR A 59 3.74 -11.14 5.25
N LYS A 60 2.55 -11.72 4.99
CA LYS A 60 2.03 -12.88 5.73
C LYS A 60 2.25 -14.21 5.00
N ILE A 61 2.18 -14.21 3.68
CA ILE A 61 2.29 -15.43 2.88
C ILE A 61 3.77 -15.70 2.57
N PRO A 62 4.35 -16.84 3.00
CA PRO A 62 5.79 -17.10 2.85
C PRO A 62 6.29 -16.97 1.41
N GLU A 63 5.57 -17.49 0.43
CA GLU A 63 5.95 -17.43 -0.98
C GLU A 63 5.98 -15.98 -1.49
N GLN A 64 5.04 -15.14 -1.05
CA GLN A 64 4.99 -13.73 -1.39
C GLN A 64 6.11 -12.93 -0.72
N VAL A 65 6.44 -13.28 0.53
CA VAL A 65 7.56 -12.67 1.25
C VAL A 65 8.89 -13.00 0.57
N LEU A 66 9.08 -14.23 0.11
CA LEU A 66 10.27 -14.63 -0.64
C LEU A 66 10.36 -13.92 -1.99
N ALA A 67 9.27 -13.81 -2.72
CA ALA A 67 9.22 -13.13 -4.01
C ALA A 67 9.42 -11.60 -3.90
N SER A 68 8.98 -11.00 -2.80
CA SER A 68 9.03 -9.54 -2.60
C SER A 68 9.24 -9.14 -1.14
N PRO A 69 10.44 -9.34 -0.58
CA PRO A 69 10.72 -9.11 0.84
C PRO A 69 10.60 -7.64 1.26
N LYS A 70 10.60 -6.72 0.30
CA LYS A 70 10.55 -5.27 0.55
C LYS A 70 9.32 -4.83 1.37
N HIS A 71 8.19 -5.50 1.23
CA HIS A 71 6.97 -5.17 1.97
C HIS A 71 7.10 -5.48 3.45
N LYS A 72 7.64 -6.66 3.77
CA LYS A 72 7.92 -7.07 5.14
C LYS A 72 8.96 -6.14 5.77
N LEU A 73 10.10 -5.93 5.09
CA LEU A 73 11.17 -5.04 5.54
C LEU A 73 10.68 -3.62 5.80
N PHE A 74 9.86 -3.08 4.90
CA PHE A 74 9.29 -1.73 5.07
C PHE A 74 8.38 -1.66 6.31
N ARG A 75 7.52 -2.66 6.51
CA ARG A 75 6.60 -2.71 7.63
C ARG A 75 7.34 -2.84 8.97
N GLU A 76 8.44 -3.59 9.02
CA GLU A 76 9.27 -3.81 10.20
C GLU A 76 10.04 -2.56 10.67
N LEU A 77 10.08 -1.49 9.86
CA LEU A 77 10.65 -0.22 10.29
C LEU A 77 9.82 0.50 11.36
N PHE A 78 8.54 0.15 11.51
CA PHE A 78 7.60 0.87 12.36
C PHE A 78 7.18 0.03 13.55
N SER A 79 7.17 0.64 14.75
CA SER A 79 6.66 0.03 15.98
C SER A 79 5.14 0.02 16.03
N ASN A 80 4.50 1.07 15.48
CA ASN A 80 3.06 1.22 15.45
C ASN A 80 2.56 1.06 14.01
N VAL A 81 1.76 0.02 13.77
CA VAL A 81 1.23 -0.28 12.44
C VAL A 81 -0.26 -0.60 12.51
N VAL A 82 -1.03 0.02 11.63
CA VAL A 82 -2.44 -0.31 11.40
C VAL A 82 -2.59 -0.76 9.94
N ASP A 83 -3.20 -1.92 9.76
CA ASP A 83 -3.48 -2.47 8.44
C ASP A 83 -4.87 -2.00 7.99
N ILE A 84 -4.94 -1.23 6.91
CA ILE A 84 -6.18 -0.77 6.27
C ILE A 84 -6.04 -1.02 4.78
N HIS A 85 -6.57 -2.15 4.30
CA HIS A 85 -6.53 -2.48 2.89
C HIS A 85 -7.93 -2.41 2.28
N THR A 86 -8.05 -1.63 1.22
CA THR A 86 -9.22 -1.65 0.33
C THR A 86 -8.77 -2.25 -1.00
N SER A 87 -9.30 -3.42 -1.34
CA SER A 87 -9.02 -4.03 -2.64
C SER A 87 -9.50 -3.12 -3.77
N GLY A 88 -8.66 -2.96 -4.78
CA GLY A 88 -9.06 -2.33 -6.04
C GLY A 88 -9.96 -3.23 -6.91
N HIS A 89 -10.16 -4.49 -6.51
CA HIS A 89 -11.02 -5.45 -7.19
C HIS A 89 -12.45 -5.33 -6.66
N ALA A 90 -13.40 -5.54 -7.57
CA ALA A 90 -14.80 -5.65 -7.18
C ALA A 90 -15.03 -6.89 -6.28
N ASP A 91 -15.91 -6.76 -5.30
CA ASP A 91 -16.32 -7.90 -4.49
C ASP A 91 -17.18 -8.89 -5.30
N ILE A 92 -17.36 -10.09 -4.76
CA ILE A 92 -18.11 -11.16 -5.41
C ILE A 92 -19.56 -10.77 -5.70
N ALA A 93 -20.19 -10.01 -4.80
CA ALA A 93 -21.58 -9.56 -4.97
C ALA A 93 -21.70 -8.58 -6.16
N THR A 94 -20.76 -7.67 -6.29
CA THR A 94 -20.66 -6.75 -7.42
C THR A 94 -20.40 -7.50 -8.73
N ILE A 95 -19.49 -8.48 -8.74
CA ILE A 95 -19.21 -9.31 -9.93
C ILE A 95 -20.46 -10.07 -10.36
N LYS A 96 -21.17 -10.74 -9.43
CA LYS A 96 -22.42 -11.44 -9.71
C LYS A 96 -23.47 -10.51 -10.32
N LYS A 97 -23.66 -9.33 -9.74
CA LYS A 97 -24.61 -8.34 -10.24
C LYS A 97 -24.28 -7.87 -11.66
N VAL A 98 -22.98 -7.66 -11.97
CA VAL A 98 -22.55 -7.35 -13.34
C VAL A 98 -22.87 -8.47 -14.30
N ILE A 99 -22.60 -9.74 -13.94
CA ILE A 99 -22.90 -10.90 -14.74
C ILE A 99 -24.40 -11.04 -15.00
N GLU A 100 -25.23 -10.82 -13.97
CA GLU A 100 -26.70 -10.86 -14.09
C GLU A 100 -27.25 -9.80 -15.05
N ILE A 101 -26.67 -8.59 -15.02
CA ILE A 101 -27.09 -7.48 -15.89
C ILE A 101 -26.61 -7.70 -17.33
N VAL A 102 -25.35 -8.06 -17.50
CA VAL A 102 -24.71 -8.17 -18.83
C VAL A 102 -25.10 -9.46 -19.53
N LYS A 103 -25.37 -10.55 -18.77
CA LYS A 103 -25.68 -11.89 -19.28
C LYS A 103 -24.70 -12.36 -20.36
N PRO A 104 -23.38 -12.37 -20.05
CA PRO A 104 -22.38 -12.73 -21.04
C PRO A 104 -22.54 -14.17 -21.52
N LYS A 105 -22.17 -14.45 -22.77
CA LYS A 105 -22.16 -15.82 -23.31
C LYS A 105 -21.03 -16.67 -22.73
N GLU A 106 -19.95 -16.02 -22.31
CA GLU A 106 -18.76 -16.68 -21.75
C GLU A 106 -18.12 -15.76 -20.71
N ILE A 107 -17.56 -16.36 -19.66
CA ILE A 107 -16.80 -15.65 -18.63
C ILE A 107 -15.39 -16.21 -18.60
N ILE A 108 -14.40 -15.35 -18.88
CA ILE A 108 -12.99 -15.71 -18.82
C ILE A 108 -12.36 -15.06 -17.60
N CYS A 109 -11.92 -15.89 -16.64
CA CYS A 109 -11.22 -15.40 -15.46
C CYS A 109 -9.74 -15.16 -15.77
N ILE A 110 -9.33 -13.92 -15.66
CA ILE A 110 -7.92 -13.51 -15.71
C ILE A 110 -7.48 -13.08 -14.31
N HIS A 111 -6.18 -13.12 -14.04
CA HIS A 111 -5.62 -12.65 -12.77
C HIS A 111 -6.24 -13.37 -11.55
N LYS A 112 -6.28 -14.68 -11.60
CA LYS A 112 -6.71 -15.55 -10.50
C LYS A 112 -5.52 -16.32 -9.91
N GLU A 113 -5.66 -16.79 -8.68
CA GLU A 113 -4.74 -17.78 -8.12
C GLU A 113 -4.81 -19.08 -8.90
N ALA A 114 -3.68 -19.82 -8.98
CA ALA A 114 -3.55 -21.00 -9.82
C ALA A 114 -4.65 -22.07 -9.57
N ASN A 115 -5.10 -22.20 -8.32
CA ASN A 115 -6.10 -23.18 -7.89
C ASN A 115 -7.48 -22.58 -7.60
N ALA A 116 -7.71 -21.31 -7.94
CA ALA A 116 -8.99 -20.67 -7.69
C ALA A 116 -10.04 -21.14 -8.72
N GLU A 117 -11.14 -21.68 -8.21
CA GLU A 117 -12.34 -21.97 -9.00
C GLU A 117 -13.30 -20.79 -8.94
N LEU A 118 -13.90 -20.45 -10.08
CA LEU A 118 -14.97 -19.47 -10.12
C LEU A 118 -16.26 -20.13 -9.58
N ARG A 119 -16.62 -19.81 -8.36
CA ARG A 119 -17.91 -20.21 -7.75
C ARG A 119 -18.87 -19.00 -7.81
N LEU A 120 -19.67 -18.99 -8.85
CA LEU A 120 -20.74 -17.98 -9.07
C LEU A 120 -22.04 -18.37 -8.39
#